data_2f909696467b4a5c2c47e87a75e46ab2
#
_entry.id   2f909696467b4a5c2c47e87a75e46ab2
#
_cell.length_a   1.000
_cell.length_b   1.000
_cell.length_c   1.000
_cell.angle_alpha   90.00
_cell.angle_beta   90.00
_cell.angle_gamma   90.00
#
_symmetry.space_group_name_H-M   'P 1'
#
loop_
_entity.id
_entity.type
_entity.pdbx_description
1 polymer ?
#
loop_
_entity_poly.entity_id
_entity_poly.type
_entity_poly.pdbx_seq_one_letter_code
_entity_poly.pdbx_strand_id
1 'polypeptide(L)'
;YKLWSTYMRRLSCLMTDTTAILPVAVLCRNRALEPDAVRPLYEQQVGFQYLPASVWNECKVQDGKLLCRGMEFSAIIDPEQKFPDAPALPNDLSPLADFQCNPAAPQLRSAHFLRAGSECWFLVNEGSTDLHTTITLPTTKKVGQYDLWSGKAFRAQAKNFVLNLPSRSSLLLFTCKDADFAVLPVQPEPLLLPLPEFTLKKADGIQVKKTYTAEMECSEEQASAEYPLLEVNAEEMAELWVNGKFAGASFWNKHRFDLKGLLHPGSNAFKLVVTGSLANRYGKYAVPYGLNL
;
A
#
# COMPACT_ATOMS: atom_id res chain seq x y z
N TYR A 1 -8.33 16.25 4.83
CA TYR A 1 -6.91 16.63 5.04
C TYR A 1 -6.31 15.95 6.28
N LYS A 2 -6.97 16.00 7.46
CA LYS A 2 -6.43 15.46 8.74
C LYS A 2 -6.05 13.99 8.67
N LEU A 3 -6.88 13.13 8.06
CA LEU A 3 -6.60 11.69 7.92
C LEU A 3 -5.33 11.47 7.09
N TRP A 4 -5.27 12.08 5.90
CA TRP A 4 -4.12 11.98 5.01
C TRP A 4 -2.83 12.51 5.65
N SER A 5 -2.87 13.68 6.27
CA SER A 5 -1.69 14.26 6.94
C SER A 5 -1.22 13.40 8.11
N THR A 6 -2.14 12.73 8.82
CA THR A 6 -1.77 11.81 9.90
C THR A 6 -1.08 10.55 9.36
N TYR A 7 -1.60 9.96 8.29
CA TYR A 7 -0.95 8.85 7.59
C TYR A 7 0.46 9.23 7.12
N MET A 8 0.59 10.35 6.41
CA MET A 8 1.89 10.83 5.90
C MET A 8 2.89 11.13 7.01
N ARG A 9 2.45 11.69 8.13
CA ARG A 9 3.31 11.92 9.30
C ARG A 9 3.81 10.60 9.90
N ARG A 10 2.95 9.59 10.02
CA ARG A 10 3.34 8.26 10.50
C ARG A 10 4.34 7.61 9.55
N LEU A 11 4.06 7.65 8.24
CA LEU A 11 4.97 7.11 7.22
C LEU A 11 6.32 7.82 7.24
N SER A 12 6.35 9.15 7.28
CA SER A 12 7.61 9.92 7.38
C SER A 12 8.40 9.55 8.63
N CYS A 13 7.73 9.45 9.79
CA CYS A 13 8.39 9.02 11.02
C CYS A 13 8.99 7.61 10.90
N LEU A 14 8.31 6.69 10.23
CA LEU A 14 8.81 5.33 10.02
C LEU A 14 10.02 5.27 9.10
N MET A 15 10.05 6.12 8.06
CA MET A 15 11.13 6.17 7.09
C MET A 15 12.34 7.01 7.54
N THR A 16 12.24 7.73 8.66
CA THR A 16 13.34 8.50 9.22
C THR A 16 14.31 7.57 9.96
N ASP A 17 15.62 7.84 9.83
CA ASP A 17 16.71 7.08 10.46
C ASP A 17 16.67 5.58 10.11
N THR A 18 16.42 5.28 8.84
CA THR A 18 16.40 3.92 8.30
C THR A 18 17.63 3.63 7.46
N THR A 19 18.02 2.36 7.40
CA THR A 19 19.01 1.85 6.45
C THR A 19 18.30 0.90 5.50
N ALA A 20 18.23 1.26 4.21
CA ALA A 20 17.61 0.41 3.20
C ALA A 20 18.41 -0.88 2.97
N ILE A 21 17.70 -1.98 2.76
CA ILE A 21 18.28 -3.28 2.38
C ILE A 21 17.98 -3.47 0.90
N LEU A 22 19.02 -3.32 0.07
CA LEU A 22 18.91 -3.28 -1.38
C LEU A 22 19.99 -4.18 -1.99
N PRO A 23 19.67 -5.45 -2.31
CA PRO A 23 20.68 -6.41 -2.78
C PRO A 23 21.17 -6.15 -4.20
N VAL A 24 20.46 -5.36 -5.02
CA VAL A 24 20.77 -5.16 -6.43
C VAL A 24 21.13 -3.71 -6.73
N ALA A 25 22.24 -3.49 -7.45
CA ALA A 25 22.56 -2.19 -8.05
C ALA A 25 22.17 -2.18 -9.53
N VAL A 26 21.59 -1.08 -9.98
CA VAL A 26 21.25 -0.84 -11.40
C VAL A 26 22.05 0.34 -11.88
N LEU A 27 23.05 0.10 -12.72
CA LEU A 27 23.88 1.14 -13.28
C LEU A 27 23.13 1.90 -14.36
N CYS A 28 23.10 3.21 -14.27
CA CYS A 28 22.41 4.05 -15.24
C CYS A 28 23.27 5.26 -15.66
N ARG A 29 23.25 5.58 -16.96
CA ARG A 29 23.95 6.73 -17.53
C ARG A 29 22.92 7.78 -17.99
N ASN A 30 23.29 9.06 -17.81
CA ASN A 30 22.56 10.20 -18.36
C ASN A 30 21.04 10.21 -18.05
N ARG A 31 20.64 9.74 -16.87
CA ARG A 31 19.23 9.60 -16.46
C ARG A 31 18.42 8.63 -17.32
N ALA A 32 19.03 7.84 -18.18
CA ALA A 32 18.37 6.73 -18.83
C ALA A 32 18.12 5.63 -17.79
N LEU A 33 16.85 5.42 -17.46
CA LEU A 33 16.41 4.32 -16.62
C LEU A 33 16.01 3.18 -17.56
N GLU A 34 16.30 1.96 -17.13
CA GLU A 34 15.97 0.74 -17.87
C GLU A 34 14.73 0.07 -17.24
N PRO A 35 13.51 0.54 -17.56
CA PRO A 35 12.31 0.08 -16.87
C PRO A 35 12.05 -1.41 -17.08
N ASP A 36 12.36 -1.94 -18.26
CA ASP A 36 12.14 -3.35 -18.55
C ASP A 36 13.15 -4.25 -17.85
N ALA A 37 14.38 -3.77 -17.64
CA ALA A 37 15.40 -4.51 -16.90
C ALA A 37 15.09 -4.64 -15.40
N VAL A 38 14.38 -3.66 -14.82
CA VAL A 38 14.04 -3.65 -13.38
C VAL A 38 12.64 -4.20 -13.10
N ARG A 39 11.80 -4.37 -14.11
CA ARG A 39 10.45 -4.93 -13.94
C ARG A 39 10.43 -6.26 -13.18
N PRO A 40 11.28 -7.25 -13.50
CA PRO A 40 11.33 -8.51 -12.75
C PRO A 40 11.69 -8.33 -11.28
N LEU A 41 12.51 -7.33 -10.95
CA LEU A 41 12.86 -7.01 -9.56
C LEU A 41 11.63 -6.54 -8.78
N TYR A 42 10.85 -5.61 -9.35
CA TYR A 42 9.60 -5.15 -8.75
C TYR A 42 8.58 -6.27 -8.58
N GLU A 43 8.41 -7.10 -9.60
CA GLU A 43 7.42 -8.18 -9.63
C GLU A 43 7.74 -9.33 -8.67
N GLN A 44 9.02 -9.49 -8.30
CA GLN A 44 9.50 -10.50 -7.37
C GLN A 44 9.99 -9.92 -6.03
N GLN A 45 9.63 -8.70 -5.70
CA GLN A 45 9.94 -8.00 -4.44
C GLN A 45 11.44 -7.98 -4.12
N VAL A 46 12.27 -7.71 -5.11
CA VAL A 46 13.72 -7.55 -4.95
C VAL A 46 14.06 -6.07 -4.86
N GLY A 47 14.63 -5.66 -3.73
CA GLY A 47 15.08 -4.29 -3.52
C GLY A 47 16.25 -3.93 -4.43
N PHE A 48 16.28 -2.71 -5.00
CA PHE A 48 17.39 -2.26 -5.82
C PHE A 48 17.62 -0.75 -5.71
N GLN A 49 18.84 -0.33 -6.08
CA GLN A 49 19.26 1.07 -6.12
C GLN A 49 19.80 1.42 -7.49
N TYR A 50 19.31 2.51 -8.07
CA TYR A 50 19.96 3.10 -9.24
C TYR A 50 21.27 3.78 -8.84
N LEU A 51 22.35 3.46 -9.57
CA LEU A 51 23.65 4.08 -9.41
C LEU A 51 23.97 4.90 -10.68
N PRO A 52 23.83 6.23 -10.62
CA PRO A 52 24.16 7.09 -11.75
C PRO A 52 25.68 7.12 -12.00
N ALA A 53 26.08 7.39 -13.24
CA ALA A 53 27.48 7.42 -13.64
C ALA A 53 28.37 8.36 -12.80
N SER A 54 27.79 9.38 -12.18
CA SER A 54 28.50 10.31 -11.30
C SER A 54 29.10 9.68 -10.05
N VAL A 55 28.58 8.52 -9.60
CA VAL A 55 29.07 7.81 -8.40
C VAL A 55 29.89 6.57 -8.72
N TRP A 56 30.05 6.18 -9.97
CA TRP A 56 30.76 4.94 -10.33
C TRP A 56 32.22 4.92 -9.89
N ASN A 57 32.90 6.07 -9.85
CA ASN A 57 34.27 6.16 -9.37
C ASN A 57 34.43 5.92 -7.85
N GLU A 58 33.31 5.94 -7.12
CA GLU A 58 33.27 5.65 -5.69
C GLU A 58 32.92 4.18 -5.42
N CYS A 59 32.61 3.43 -6.48
CA CYS A 59 32.26 2.01 -6.39
C CYS A 59 33.50 1.13 -6.57
N LYS A 60 33.54 0.01 -5.86
CA LYS A 60 34.57 -1.02 -5.99
C LYS A 60 33.97 -2.40 -5.86
N VAL A 61 34.55 -3.37 -6.56
CA VAL A 61 34.21 -4.79 -6.37
C VAL A 61 35.13 -5.37 -5.28
N GLN A 62 34.56 -5.98 -4.29
CA GLN A 62 35.28 -6.63 -3.20
C GLN A 62 34.46 -7.81 -2.66
N ASP A 63 35.13 -8.95 -2.43
CA ASP A 63 34.52 -10.17 -1.85
C ASP A 63 33.23 -10.62 -2.59
N GLY A 64 33.23 -10.51 -3.93
CA GLY A 64 32.08 -10.87 -4.76
C GLY A 64 30.87 -9.96 -4.62
N LYS A 65 31.05 -8.70 -4.19
CA LYS A 65 30.00 -7.67 -4.08
C LYS A 65 30.45 -6.36 -4.73
N LEU A 66 29.48 -5.58 -5.17
CA LEU A 66 29.74 -4.18 -5.51
C LEU A 66 29.49 -3.32 -4.27
N LEU A 67 30.51 -2.59 -3.85
CA LEU A 67 30.46 -1.64 -2.72
C LEU A 67 30.39 -0.22 -3.27
N CYS A 68 29.44 0.58 -2.80
CA CYS A 68 29.30 1.98 -3.18
C CYS A 68 28.72 2.81 -2.04
N ARG A 69 29.42 3.83 -1.58
CA ARG A 69 28.98 4.77 -0.52
C ARG A 69 28.42 4.09 0.73
N GLY A 70 29.06 3.02 1.18
CA GLY A 70 28.64 2.26 2.37
C GLY A 70 27.47 1.28 2.13
N MET A 71 26.97 1.17 0.91
CA MET A 71 26.03 0.15 0.49
C MET A 71 26.78 -1.04 -0.13
N GLU A 72 26.22 -2.24 0.06
CA GLU A 72 26.74 -3.49 -0.50
C GLU A 72 25.66 -4.11 -1.39
N PHE A 73 26.04 -4.47 -2.62
CA PHE A 73 25.15 -5.08 -3.59
C PHE A 73 25.64 -6.46 -3.96
N SER A 74 24.76 -7.45 -3.85
CA SER A 74 25.05 -8.86 -4.15
C SER A 74 24.92 -9.20 -5.62
N ALA A 75 24.25 -8.34 -6.40
CA ALA A 75 24.13 -8.46 -7.85
C ALA A 75 24.02 -7.09 -8.51
N ILE A 76 24.35 -7.03 -9.81
CA ILE A 76 24.23 -5.79 -10.58
C ILE A 76 23.54 -6.01 -11.93
N ILE A 77 22.86 -4.95 -12.39
CA ILE A 77 22.49 -4.77 -13.78
C ILE A 77 23.45 -3.73 -14.36
N ASP A 78 24.37 -4.21 -15.20
CA ASP A 78 25.45 -3.38 -15.79
C ASP A 78 25.48 -3.55 -17.31
N PRO A 79 24.62 -2.84 -18.05
CA PRO A 79 24.54 -2.96 -19.50
C PRO A 79 25.80 -2.47 -20.21
N GLU A 80 26.64 -1.65 -19.55
CA GLU A 80 27.86 -1.12 -20.12
C GLU A 80 29.14 -1.91 -19.74
N GLN A 81 28.99 -2.98 -18.95
CA GLN A 81 30.10 -3.79 -18.44
C GLN A 81 31.17 -2.96 -17.72
N LYS A 82 30.74 -1.95 -16.96
CA LYS A 82 31.63 -1.07 -16.20
C LYS A 82 32.35 -1.79 -15.06
N PHE A 83 31.69 -2.79 -14.48
CA PHE A 83 32.22 -3.62 -13.38
C PHE A 83 32.12 -5.12 -13.75
N PRO A 84 32.98 -5.60 -14.68
CA PRO A 84 32.88 -6.97 -15.19
C PRO A 84 33.11 -8.05 -14.11
N ASP A 85 33.82 -7.71 -13.04
CA ASP A 85 34.09 -8.62 -11.92
C ASP A 85 32.98 -8.61 -10.86
N ALA A 86 31.97 -7.74 -10.98
CA ALA A 86 30.83 -7.73 -10.07
C ALA A 86 29.82 -8.83 -10.43
N PRO A 87 29.10 -9.41 -9.45
CA PRO A 87 28.14 -10.47 -9.71
C PRO A 87 26.99 -9.95 -10.60
N ALA A 88 26.79 -10.57 -11.74
CA ALA A 88 25.63 -10.28 -12.59
C ALA A 88 24.33 -10.73 -11.92
N LEU A 89 23.21 -10.13 -12.33
CA LEU A 89 21.91 -10.53 -11.84
C LEU A 89 21.62 -12.00 -12.20
N PRO A 90 21.29 -12.87 -11.21
CA PRO A 90 20.98 -14.27 -11.48
C PRO A 90 19.62 -14.41 -12.17
N ASN A 91 19.42 -15.52 -12.89
CA ASN A 91 18.13 -15.86 -13.49
C ASN A 91 17.04 -16.15 -12.44
N ASP A 92 17.42 -16.80 -11.33
CA ASP A 92 16.56 -17.01 -10.18
C ASP A 92 16.77 -15.87 -9.19
N LEU A 93 15.76 -15.03 -9.02
CA LEU A 93 15.78 -13.89 -8.11
C LEU A 93 15.36 -14.24 -6.67
N SER A 94 14.86 -15.46 -6.44
CA SER A 94 14.36 -15.88 -5.12
C SER A 94 15.34 -15.67 -3.97
N PRO A 95 16.67 -15.86 -4.13
CA PRO A 95 17.62 -15.59 -3.04
C PRO A 95 17.82 -14.11 -2.72
N LEU A 96 17.41 -13.21 -3.62
CA LEU A 96 17.54 -11.77 -3.47
C LEU A 96 16.22 -11.09 -3.04
N ALA A 97 15.12 -11.85 -3.08
CA ALA A 97 13.79 -11.32 -2.75
C ALA A 97 13.65 -11.02 -1.25
N ASP A 98 12.97 -9.93 -0.93
CA ASP A 98 12.67 -9.50 0.44
C ASP A 98 11.85 -10.57 1.21
N PHE A 99 11.04 -11.33 0.47
CA PHE A 99 10.22 -12.45 0.96
C PHE A 99 9.66 -13.26 -0.22
N GLN A 100 9.08 -14.41 0.09
CA GLN A 100 8.42 -15.25 -0.91
C GLN A 100 6.91 -15.07 -0.86
N CYS A 101 6.25 -15.03 -2.04
CA CYS A 101 4.79 -15.00 -2.21
C CYS A 101 4.30 -16.28 -2.88
N ASN A 102 3.25 -16.89 -2.33
CA ASN A 102 2.55 -18.02 -2.95
C ASN A 102 1.02 -17.85 -2.83
N PRO A 103 0.28 -17.65 -3.92
CA PRO A 103 0.77 -17.44 -5.31
C PRO A 103 1.60 -16.16 -5.45
N ALA A 104 2.37 -16.07 -6.55
CA ALA A 104 3.17 -14.88 -6.88
C ALA A 104 2.30 -13.61 -6.93
N ALA A 105 2.86 -12.50 -6.48
CA ALA A 105 2.16 -11.23 -6.28
C ALA A 105 2.85 -10.07 -7.03
N PRO A 106 2.83 -10.04 -8.37
CA PRO A 106 3.57 -9.05 -9.16
C PRO A 106 3.12 -7.60 -8.94
N GLN A 107 1.92 -7.38 -8.40
CA GLN A 107 1.43 -6.04 -8.04
C GLN A 107 1.83 -5.59 -6.63
N LEU A 108 2.45 -6.47 -5.82
CA LEU A 108 2.93 -6.12 -4.50
C LEU A 108 4.29 -5.43 -4.59
N ARG A 109 4.43 -4.27 -3.97
CA ARG A 109 5.72 -3.58 -3.79
C ARG A 109 6.18 -3.69 -2.37
N SER A 110 7.49 -3.78 -2.19
CA SER A 110 8.11 -3.75 -0.86
C SER A 110 9.17 -2.65 -0.78
N ALA A 111 9.32 -2.10 0.42
CA ALA A 111 10.51 -1.37 0.81
C ALA A 111 11.03 -2.05 2.07
N HIS A 112 12.23 -2.64 1.98
CA HIS A 112 12.89 -3.38 3.05
C HIS A 112 13.98 -2.52 3.69
N PHE A 113 13.95 -2.39 5.00
CA PHE A 113 14.88 -1.53 5.72
C PHE A 113 15.07 -1.93 7.18
N LEU A 114 16.18 -1.49 7.76
CA LEU A 114 16.44 -1.56 9.20
C LEU A 114 16.07 -0.25 9.86
N ARG A 115 15.43 -0.32 11.02
CA ARG A 115 15.14 0.81 11.89
C ARG A 115 15.29 0.44 13.35
N ALA A 116 16.17 1.14 14.07
CA ALA A 116 16.43 0.88 15.50
C ALA A 116 16.64 -0.61 15.84
N GLY A 117 17.34 -1.35 14.98
CA GLY A 117 17.62 -2.78 15.13
C GLY A 117 16.48 -3.74 14.78
N SER A 118 15.33 -3.22 14.36
CA SER A 118 14.23 -3.98 13.79
C SER A 118 14.30 -4.00 12.27
N GLU A 119 14.03 -5.15 11.69
CA GLU A 119 13.88 -5.34 10.26
C GLU A 119 12.42 -5.04 9.89
N CYS A 120 12.22 -4.25 8.85
CA CYS A 120 10.92 -3.70 8.47
C CYS A 120 10.65 -3.91 6.99
N TRP A 121 9.42 -4.30 6.64
CA TRP A 121 8.93 -4.42 5.26
C TRP A 121 7.67 -3.56 5.11
N PHE A 122 7.79 -2.48 4.37
CA PHE A 122 6.63 -1.67 4.01
C PHE A 122 6.05 -2.18 2.70
N LEU A 123 4.86 -2.73 2.76
CA LEU A 123 4.16 -3.39 1.65
C LEU A 123 3.09 -2.46 1.08
N VAL A 124 2.99 -2.43 -0.26
CA VAL A 124 1.96 -1.68 -0.97
C VAL A 124 1.38 -2.54 -2.08
N ASN A 125 0.07 -2.74 -2.07
CA ASN A 125 -0.64 -3.30 -3.22
C ASN A 125 -0.93 -2.17 -4.22
N GLU A 126 -0.16 -2.10 -5.30
CA GLU A 126 -0.38 -1.12 -6.38
C GLU A 126 -1.46 -1.55 -7.38
N GLY A 127 -1.92 -2.80 -7.29
CA GLY A 127 -2.95 -3.35 -8.16
C GLY A 127 -4.32 -2.71 -7.96
N SER A 128 -5.18 -2.90 -8.95
CA SER A 128 -6.59 -2.48 -8.91
C SER A 128 -7.52 -3.51 -8.25
N THR A 129 -6.97 -4.68 -7.90
CA THR A 129 -7.68 -5.79 -7.25
C THR A 129 -7.06 -6.10 -5.89
N ASP A 130 -7.85 -6.68 -5.01
CA ASP A 130 -7.38 -7.17 -3.72
C ASP A 130 -6.35 -8.28 -3.93
N LEU A 131 -5.34 -8.27 -3.08
CA LEU A 131 -4.28 -9.27 -3.08
C LEU A 131 -4.54 -10.30 -2.00
N HIS A 132 -4.51 -11.57 -2.40
CA HIS A 132 -4.57 -12.72 -1.52
C HIS A 132 -3.36 -13.61 -1.81
N THR A 133 -2.42 -13.68 -0.90
CA THR A 133 -1.20 -14.49 -1.05
C THR A 133 -0.67 -14.93 0.31
N THR A 134 0.08 -16.00 0.35
CA THR A 134 0.85 -16.37 1.54
C THR A 134 2.24 -15.78 1.43
N ILE A 135 2.64 -15.00 2.43
CA ILE A 135 4.00 -14.46 2.54
C ILE A 135 4.84 -15.35 3.45
N THR A 136 6.07 -15.62 3.02
CA THR A 136 7.12 -16.25 3.84
C THR A 136 8.28 -15.27 4.00
N LEU A 137 8.44 -14.72 5.22
CA LEU A 137 9.53 -13.80 5.55
C LEU A 137 10.82 -14.56 5.88
N PRO A 138 12.00 -14.05 5.46
CA PRO A 138 13.31 -14.68 5.73
C PRO A 138 13.79 -14.38 7.16
N THR A 139 12.94 -14.58 8.16
CA THR A 139 13.25 -14.28 9.56
C THR A 139 12.79 -15.39 10.50
N THR A 140 13.53 -15.59 11.59
CA THR A 140 13.13 -16.45 12.72
C THR A 140 12.54 -15.66 13.88
N LYS A 141 12.59 -14.33 13.80
CA LYS A 141 12.05 -13.42 14.82
C LYS A 141 10.53 -13.35 14.75
N LYS A 142 9.92 -12.95 15.84
CA LYS A 142 8.49 -12.61 15.85
C LYS A 142 8.23 -11.39 14.96
N VAL A 143 7.09 -11.38 14.29
CA VAL A 143 6.71 -10.31 13.36
C VAL A 143 5.47 -9.59 13.90
N GLY A 144 5.51 -8.28 13.89
CA GLY A 144 4.39 -7.40 14.14
C GLY A 144 3.86 -6.81 12.82
N GLN A 145 2.62 -6.37 12.86
CA GLN A 145 1.98 -5.59 11.79
C GLN A 145 1.61 -4.21 12.32
N TYR A 146 1.77 -3.19 11.51
CA TYR A 146 1.36 -1.84 11.85
C TYR A 146 0.53 -1.23 10.72
N ASP A 147 -0.69 -0.84 11.08
CA ASP A 147 -1.58 -0.11 10.18
C ASP A 147 -1.35 1.40 10.34
N LEU A 148 -0.88 2.05 9.28
CA LEU A 148 -0.60 3.48 9.28
C LEU A 148 -1.86 4.33 9.37
N TRP A 149 -3.02 3.84 8.89
CA TRP A 149 -4.27 4.60 8.96
C TRP A 149 -4.82 4.68 10.38
N SER A 150 -4.97 3.56 11.04
CA SER A 150 -5.44 3.51 12.43
C SER A 150 -4.35 3.86 13.45
N GLY A 151 -3.07 3.61 13.12
CA GLY A 151 -1.94 3.73 14.02
C GLY A 151 -1.88 2.61 15.06
N LYS A 152 -2.49 1.46 14.77
CA LYS A 152 -2.50 0.30 15.66
C LYS A 152 -1.45 -0.71 15.22
N ALA A 153 -0.81 -1.32 16.20
CA ALA A 153 0.12 -2.43 16.00
C ALA A 153 -0.51 -3.72 16.51
N PHE A 154 -0.24 -4.81 15.78
CA PHE A 154 -0.70 -6.14 16.11
C PHE A 154 0.43 -7.15 15.96
N ARG A 155 0.36 -8.27 16.67
CA ARG A 155 1.30 -9.38 16.47
C ARG A 155 0.83 -10.22 15.29
N ALA A 156 1.70 -10.46 14.32
CA ALA A 156 1.46 -11.48 13.30
C ALA A 156 1.58 -12.87 13.94
N GLN A 157 0.76 -13.82 13.45
CA GLN A 157 0.69 -15.17 14.07
C GLN A 157 1.94 -16.01 13.80
N ALA A 158 2.63 -15.80 12.66
CA ALA A 158 3.83 -16.57 12.26
C ALA A 158 4.64 -15.80 11.20
N LYS A 159 5.84 -16.33 10.85
CA LYS A 159 6.63 -15.85 9.70
C LYS A 159 5.97 -16.14 8.35
N ASN A 160 5.13 -17.18 8.30
CA ASN A 160 4.30 -17.52 7.15
C ASN A 160 2.87 -17.14 7.50
N PHE A 161 2.28 -16.25 6.76
CA PHE A 161 0.90 -15.81 7.00
C PHE A 161 0.18 -15.45 5.71
N VAL A 162 -1.14 -15.60 5.73
CA VAL A 162 -1.99 -15.16 4.63
C VAL A 162 -2.07 -13.64 4.67
N LEU A 163 -1.59 -12.99 3.62
CA LEU A 163 -1.74 -11.56 3.40
C LEU A 163 -3.01 -11.31 2.59
N ASN A 164 -3.96 -10.61 3.21
CA ASN A 164 -5.12 -10.03 2.54
C ASN A 164 -4.90 -8.52 2.51
N LEU A 165 -4.47 -8.00 1.38
CA LEU A 165 -4.17 -6.58 1.22
C LEU A 165 -5.08 -5.96 0.16
N PRO A 166 -6.07 -5.14 0.56
CA PRO A 166 -6.97 -4.51 -0.39
C PRO A 166 -6.22 -3.72 -1.47
N SER A 167 -6.88 -3.50 -2.61
CA SER A 167 -6.29 -2.68 -3.68
C SER A 167 -5.92 -1.29 -3.16
N ARG A 168 -4.80 -0.74 -3.63
CA ARG A 168 -4.29 0.59 -3.26
C ARG A 168 -4.06 0.79 -1.76
N SER A 169 -3.86 -0.27 -1.00
CA SER A 169 -3.59 -0.21 0.44
C SER A 169 -2.16 -0.58 0.78
N SER A 170 -1.77 -0.32 2.03
CA SER A 170 -0.42 -0.53 2.53
C SER A 170 -0.42 -1.15 3.91
N LEU A 171 0.66 -1.85 4.24
CA LEU A 171 0.89 -2.49 5.51
C LEU A 171 2.38 -2.42 5.86
N LEU A 172 2.72 -2.18 7.12
CA LEU A 172 4.08 -2.35 7.63
C LEU A 172 4.18 -3.65 8.43
N LEU A 173 5.15 -4.48 8.07
CA LEU A 173 5.61 -5.61 8.87
C LEU A 173 6.93 -5.24 9.54
N PHE A 174 7.16 -5.70 10.76
CA PHE A 174 8.41 -5.44 11.47
C PHE A 174 8.76 -6.57 12.43
N THR A 175 10.07 -6.81 12.61
CA THR A 175 10.53 -7.77 13.62
C THR A 175 10.49 -7.15 15.01
N CYS A 176 10.03 -7.92 15.98
CA CYS A 176 9.98 -7.50 17.38
C CYS A 176 10.59 -8.57 18.29
N LYS A 177 11.10 -8.16 19.47
CA LYS A 177 11.69 -9.12 20.43
C LYS A 177 10.59 -9.86 21.17
N ASP A 178 9.94 -9.28 22.11
CA ASP A 178 8.74 -9.79 22.78
C ASP A 178 7.76 -8.64 22.84
N ALA A 179 6.66 -8.77 22.14
CA ALA A 179 5.73 -7.68 22.09
C ALA A 179 4.44 -8.11 22.77
N ASP A 180 4.03 -7.35 23.76
CA ASP A 180 2.67 -7.33 24.30
C ASP A 180 1.70 -6.68 23.28
N PHE A 181 1.84 -7.06 22.01
CA PHE A 181 0.88 -6.65 20.99
C PHE A 181 -0.31 -7.60 21.02
N ALA A 182 -1.48 -7.05 20.95
CA ALA A 182 -2.69 -7.84 20.74
C ALA A 182 -2.55 -8.68 19.46
N VAL A 183 -3.05 -9.90 19.49
CA VAL A 183 -3.15 -10.72 18.28
C VAL A 183 -4.06 -9.97 17.31
N LEU A 184 -3.68 -9.95 16.02
CA LEU A 184 -4.54 -9.40 14.99
C LEU A 184 -5.90 -10.13 15.06
N PRO A 185 -7.00 -9.43 15.32
CA PRO A 185 -8.31 -10.09 15.33
C PRO A 185 -8.58 -10.66 13.93
N VAL A 186 -9.09 -11.87 13.89
CA VAL A 186 -9.63 -12.42 12.65
C VAL A 186 -10.75 -11.48 12.22
N GLN A 187 -10.61 -10.86 11.06
CA GLN A 187 -11.70 -10.06 10.54
C GLN A 187 -12.84 -11.01 10.12
N PRO A 188 -14.07 -10.77 10.56
CA PRO A 188 -15.21 -11.50 10.07
C PRO A 188 -15.35 -11.29 8.55
N GLU A 189 -16.00 -12.23 7.88
CA GLU A 189 -16.36 -12.03 6.48
C GLU A 189 -17.27 -10.80 6.35
N PRO A 190 -17.03 -9.93 5.37
CA PRO A 190 -17.84 -8.75 5.19
C PRO A 190 -19.25 -9.12 4.70
N LEU A 191 -20.27 -8.59 5.35
CA LEU A 191 -21.62 -8.56 4.78
C LEU A 191 -21.67 -7.37 3.80
N LEU A 192 -21.58 -7.66 2.49
CA LEU A 192 -21.71 -6.63 1.48
C LEU A 192 -23.14 -6.10 1.42
N LEU A 193 -23.27 -4.80 1.62
CA LEU A 193 -24.56 -4.11 1.52
C LEU A 193 -24.86 -3.77 0.06
N PRO A 194 -26.13 -3.75 -0.36
CA PRO A 194 -26.52 -3.22 -1.65
C PRO A 194 -26.14 -1.74 -1.74
N LEU A 195 -25.75 -1.28 -2.93
CA LEU A 195 -25.46 0.13 -3.14
C LEU A 195 -26.78 0.92 -3.08
N PRO A 196 -26.91 1.92 -2.18
CA PRO A 196 -28.09 2.77 -2.16
C PRO A 196 -28.27 3.56 -3.46
N GLU A 197 -29.51 3.87 -3.84
CA GLU A 197 -29.80 4.70 -5.03
C GLU A 197 -29.45 6.17 -4.75
N PHE A 198 -28.19 6.50 -4.98
CA PHE A 198 -27.68 7.86 -4.75
C PHE A 198 -28.19 8.86 -5.76
N THR A 199 -28.75 9.95 -5.28
CA THR A 199 -29.18 11.10 -6.08
C THR A 199 -28.24 12.27 -5.88
N LEU A 200 -27.75 12.88 -6.97
CA LEU A 200 -26.94 14.10 -6.92
C LEU A 200 -27.77 15.27 -6.38
N LYS A 201 -27.38 15.84 -5.25
CA LYS A 201 -28.04 17.01 -4.62
C LYS A 201 -27.32 18.30 -4.90
N LYS A 202 -25.99 18.29 -4.98
CA LYS A 202 -25.18 19.49 -5.20
C LYS A 202 -23.92 19.16 -5.96
N ALA A 203 -23.59 20.00 -6.94
CA ALA A 203 -22.27 20.03 -7.57
C ALA A 203 -21.65 21.42 -7.33
N ASP A 204 -20.46 21.45 -6.74
CA ASP A 204 -19.71 22.67 -6.47
C ASP A 204 -18.43 22.66 -7.32
N GLY A 205 -18.47 23.37 -8.43
CA GLY A 205 -17.35 23.44 -9.38
C GLY A 205 -16.13 24.18 -8.82
N ILE A 206 -16.29 25.05 -7.81
CA ILE A 206 -15.17 25.78 -7.20
C ILE A 206 -14.37 24.84 -6.27
N GLN A 207 -15.08 24.07 -5.46
CA GLN A 207 -14.47 23.08 -4.57
C GLN A 207 -14.23 21.72 -5.24
N VAL A 208 -14.67 21.56 -6.49
CA VAL A 208 -14.64 20.31 -7.25
C VAL A 208 -15.28 19.17 -6.46
N LYS A 209 -16.47 19.43 -5.88
CA LYS A 209 -17.20 18.48 -5.04
C LYS A 209 -18.57 18.17 -5.58
N LYS A 210 -18.95 16.91 -5.51
CA LYS A 210 -20.31 16.45 -5.77
C LYS A 210 -20.86 15.79 -4.50
N THR A 211 -22.06 16.20 -4.10
CA THR A 211 -22.75 15.64 -2.92
C THR A 211 -23.95 14.86 -3.37
N TYR A 212 -24.01 13.62 -2.95
CA TYR A 212 -25.11 12.68 -3.21
C TYR A 212 -25.79 12.32 -1.91
N THR A 213 -27.09 12.04 -1.97
CA THR A 213 -27.86 11.49 -0.85
C THR A 213 -28.66 10.28 -1.31
N ALA A 214 -28.90 9.37 -0.39
CA ALA A 214 -29.74 8.21 -0.59
C ALA A 214 -30.41 7.82 0.73
N GLU A 215 -31.49 7.06 0.63
CA GLU A 215 -32.08 6.32 1.76
C GLU A 215 -32.05 4.84 1.42
N MET A 216 -31.85 4.00 2.43
CA MET A 216 -31.82 2.55 2.28
C MET A 216 -32.46 1.88 3.49
N GLU A 217 -33.40 0.99 3.23
CA GLU A 217 -33.95 0.11 4.26
C GLU A 217 -32.95 -0.98 4.61
N CYS A 218 -32.69 -1.15 5.91
CA CYS A 218 -31.80 -2.18 6.43
C CYS A 218 -32.61 -3.18 7.28
N SER A 219 -32.34 -4.47 7.11
CA SER A 219 -32.85 -5.51 8.00
C SER A 219 -32.11 -5.47 9.34
N GLU A 220 -32.67 -6.20 10.35
CA GLU A 220 -32.01 -6.44 11.64
C GLU A 220 -30.62 -7.11 11.43
N GLU A 221 -30.57 -8.09 10.52
CA GLU A 221 -29.31 -8.78 10.18
C GLU A 221 -28.25 -7.82 9.65
N GLN A 222 -28.60 -6.93 8.72
CA GLN A 222 -27.69 -5.95 8.17
C GLN A 222 -27.24 -4.94 9.22
N ALA A 223 -28.13 -4.46 10.06
CA ALA A 223 -27.84 -3.47 11.10
C ALA A 223 -26.99 -4.04 12.25
N SER A 224 -27.15 -5.32 12.58
CA SER A 224 -26.40 -6.02 13.62
C SER A 224 -25.17 -6.77 13.14
N ALA A 225 -24.89 -6.75 11.84
CA ALA A 225 -23.76 -7.44 11.25
C ALA A 225 -22.43 -7.02 11.91
N GLU A 226 -21.54 -7.97 12.10
CA GLU A 226 -20.24 -7.72 12.71
C GLU A 226 -19.33 -6.90 11.80
N TYR A 227 -19.49 -7.03 10.46
CA TYR A 227 -18.74 -6.27 9.46
C TYR A 227 -19.63 -5.91 8.25
N PRO A 228 -20.59 -4.97 8.42
CA PRO A 228 -21.41 -4.47 7.31
C PRO A 228 -20.59 -3.53 6.45
N LEU A 229 -20.30 -3.93 5.21
CA LEU A 229 -19.43 -3.22 4.29
C LEU A 229 -20.21 -2.62 3.13
N LEU A 230 -20.07 -1.31 2.91
CA LEU A 230 -20.55 -0.63 1.71
C LEU A 230 -19.39 -0.39 0.75
N GLU A 231 -19.49 -0.93 -0.47
CA GLU A 231 -18.58 -0.61 -1.56
C GLU A 231 -19.20 0.45 -2.47
N VAL A 232 -18.41 1.48 -2.77
CA VAL A 232 -18.83 2.57 -3.66
C VAL A 232 -17.82 2.71 -4.79
N ASN A 233 -18.30 2.67 -6.03
CA ASN A 233 -17.50 2.93 -7.20
C ASN A 233 -17.59 4.42 -7.55
N ALA A 234 -16.60 5.18 -7.17
CA ALA A 234 -16.51 6.61 -7.49
C ALA A 234 -15.07 6.99 -7.83
N GLU A 235 -14.92 7.95 -8.72
CA GLU A 235 -13.59 8.47 -9.04
C GLU A 235 -13.15 9.50 -8.01
N GLU A 236 -11.85 9.51 -7.71
CA GLU A 236 -11.16 10.39 -6.76
C GLU A 236 -11.53 10.08 -5.29
N MET A 237 -11.53 11.06 -4.41
CA MET A 237 -11.74 10.89 -2.98
C MET A 237 -13.23 10.84 -2.63
N ALA A 238 -13.63 9.88 -1.81
CA ALA A 238 -15.00 9.76 -1.29
C ALA A 238 -15.04 9.87 0.24
N GLU A 239 -16.04 10.58 0.74
CA GLU A 239 -16.37 10.70 2.17
C GLU A 239 -17.83 10.29 2.35
N LEU A 240 -18.10 9.46 3.37
CA LEU A 240 -19.45 8.91 3.65
C LEU A 240 -19.92 9.31 5.03
N TRP A 241 -21.18 9.67 5.13
CA TRP A 241 -21.94 9.81 6.38
C TRP A 241 -23.16 8.91 6.32
N VAL A 242 -23.49 8.30 7.46
CA VAL A 242 -24.68 7.49 7.66
C VAL A 242 -25.41 8.01 8.89
N ASN A 243 -26.69 8.31 8.77
CA ASN A 243 -27.51 8.87 9.85
C ASN A 243 -26.88 10.10 10.51
N GLY A 244 -26.23 10.97 9.70
CA GLY A 244 -25.53 12.18 10.16
C GLY A 244 -24.16 11.92 10.81
N LYS A 245 -23.76 10.66 11.04
CA LYS A 245 -22.45 10.30 11.59
C LYS A 245 -21.45 10.04 10.47
N PHE A 246 -20.21 10.51 10.65
CA PHE A 246 -19.13 10.28 9.69
C PHE A 246 -18.68 8.81 9.71
N ALA A 247 -18.88 8.10 8.61
CA ALA A 247 -18.47 6.72 8.44
C ALA A 247 -17.00 6.58 8.04
N GLY A 248 -16.48 7.52 7.26
CA GLY A 248 -15.07 7.49 6.84
C GLY A 248 -14.78 8.29 5.59
N ALA A 249 -13.50 8.31 5.22
CA ALA A 249 -13.00 8.83 3.95
C ALA A 249 -12.11 7.79 3.29
N SER A 250 -12.25 7.65 1.97
CA SER A 250 -11.44 6.77 1.14
C SER A 250 -10.85 7.57 -0.01
N PHE A 251 -9.57 7.34 -0.34
CA PHE A 251 -8.82 8.14 -1.31
C PHE A 251 -8.67 7.43 -2.66
N TRP A 252 -9.04 6.17 -2.75
CA TRP A 252 -8.84 5.32 -3.92
C TRP A 252 -10.10 4.52 -4.23
N ASN A 253 -10.42 4.39 -5.48
CA ASN A 253 -11.43 3.44 -5.96
C ASN A 253 -10.88 1.98 -5.84
N LYS A 254 -11.62 0.96 -5.38
CA LYS A 254 -13.03 1.04 -4.90
C LYS A 254 -13.05 1.56 -3.47
N HIS A 255 -14.01 2.44 -3.19
CA HIS A 255 -14.16 2.98 -1.83
C HIS A 255 -14.93 1.96 -0.97
N ARG A 256 -14.38 1.65 0.20
CA ARG A 256 -14.96 0.71 1.17
C ARG A 256 -15.19 1.41 2.49
N PHE A 257 -16.39 1.25 3.02
CA PHE A 257 -16.79 1.85 4.29
C PHE A 257 -17.35 0.78 5.20
N ASP A 258 -16.72 0.56 6.35
CA ASP A 258 -17.25 -0.24 7.45
C ASP A 258 -18.34 0.57 8.16
N LEU A 259 -19.55 0.04 8.17
CA LEU A 259 -20.72 0.71 8.74
C LEU A 259 -21.13 0.15 10.10
N LYS A 260 -20.26 -0.62 10.77
CA LYS A 260 -20.51 -1.19 12.09
C LYS A 260 -20.95 -0.14 13.10
N GLY A 261 -22.14 -0.32 13.68
CA GLY A 261 -22.71 0.58 14.67
C GLY A 261 -23.21 1.93 14.12
N LEU A 262 -23.30 2.08 12.80
CA LEU A 262 -23.86 3.27 12.14
C LEU A 262 -25.28 3.03 11.60
N LEU A 263 -25.62 1.78 11.35
CA LEU A 263 -26.91 1.34 10.83
C LEU A 263 -27.89 1.02 11.96
N HIS A 264 -29.18 1.14 11.66
CA HIS A 264 -30.28 0.62 12.47
C HIS A 264 -31.30 -0.07 11.57
N PRO A 265 -32.16 -0.99 12.10
CA PRO A 265 -33.25 -1.54 11.32
C PRO A 265 -34.20 -0.45 10.83
N GLY A 266 -34.71 -0.61 9.61
CA GLY A 266 -35.53 0.39 8.94
C GLY A 266 -34.71 1.36 8.10
N SER A 267 -35.24 2.56 7.85
CA SER A 267 -34.64 3.53 6.92
C SER A 267 -33.41 4.20 7.47
N ASN A 268 -32.33 4.19 6.69
CA ASN A 268 -31.06 4.82 7.00
C ASN A 268 -30.71 5.87 5.94
N ALA A 269 -30.32 7.05 6.38
CA ALA A 269 -29.96 8.16 5.52
C ALA A 269 -28.45 8.16 5.21
N PHE A 270 -28.09 8.19 3.92
CA PHE A 270 -26.73 8.22 3.43
C PHE A 270 -26.42 9.57 2.78
N LYS A 271 -25.22 10.08 3.04
CA LYS A 271 -24.67 11.24 2.35
C LYS A 271 -23.25 10.90 1.90
N LEU A 272 -23.04 10.89 0.59
CA LEU A 272 -21.74 10.67 -0.04
C LEU A 272 -21.23 11.99 -0.63
N VAL A 273 -19.98 12.34 -0.34
CA VAL A 273 -19.30 13.50 -0.94
C VAL A 273 -18.11 13.00 -1.72
N VAL A 274 -18.11 13.21 -3.03
CA VAL A 274 -16.97 12.90 -3.90
C VAL A 274 -16.24 14.19 -4.23
N THR A 275 -14.94 14.22 -3.93
CA THR A 275 -14.08 15.37 -4.20
C THR A 275 -13.13 15.02 -5.33
N GLY A 276 -13.19 15.72 -6.46
CA GLY A 276 -12.31 15.56 -7.60
C GLY A 276 -10.96 16.23 -7.40
N SER A 277 -10.07 16.05 -8.37
CA SER A 277 -8.74 16.64 -8.34
C SER A 277 -8.75 18.12 -8.75
N LEU A 278 -7.70 18.85 -8.35
CA LEU A 278 -7.50 20.23 -8.78
C LEU A 278 -7.25 20.37 -10.29
N ALA A 279 -6.94 19.29 -10.99
CA ALA A 279 -6.88 19.25 -12.45
C ALA A 279 -8.20 19.71 -13.08
N ASN A 280 -9.34 19.41 -12.46
CA ASN A 280 -10.66 19.85 -12.92
C ASN A 280 -10.92 21.36 -12.75
N ARG A 281 -10.12 22.04 -11.94
CA ARG A 281 -10.22 23.48 -11.73
C ARG A 281 -9.16 24.27 -12.48
N TYR A 282 -7.95 23.76 -12.52
CA TYR A 282 -6.78 24.49 -13.04
C TYR A 282 -6.09 23.78 -14.20
N GLY A 283 -6.42 22.51 -14.45
CA GLY A 283 -5.83 21.71 -15.53
C GLY A 283 -6.38 22.06 -16.91
N LYS A 284 -5.63 21.69 -17.93
CA LYS A 284 -6.05 21.82 -19.34
C LYS A 284 -7.12 20.78 -19.74
N TYR A 285 -7.20 19.67 -18.98
CA TYR A 285 -8.11 18.56 -19.26
C TYR A 285 -8.99 18.29 -18.06
N ALA A 286 -10.29 18.17 -18.32
CA ALA A 286 -11.24 17.72 -17.31
C ALA A 286 -11.06 16.21 -17.06
N VAL A 287 -10.88 15.83 -15.82
CA VAL A 287 -10.85 14.43 -15.38
C VAL A 287 -12.24 14.09 -14.84
N PRO A 288 -12.88 13.00 -15.31
CA PRO A 288 -14.15 12.56 -14.74
C PRO A 288 -14.02 12.35 -13.23
N TYR A 289 -15.02 12.80 -12.47
CA TYR A 289 -15.11 12.54 -11.04
C TYR A 289 -16.57 12.45 -10.61
N GLY A 290 -16.81 11.69 -9.57
CA GLY A 290 -18.14 11.44 -9.02
C GLY A 290 -18.44 9.97 -8.91
N LEU A 291 -19.68 9.67 -8.61
CA LEU A 291 -20.19 8.30 -8.52
C LEU A 291 -20.32 7.73 -9.94
N ASN A 292 -19.77 6.54 -10.15
CA ASN A 292 -19.97 5.74 -11.36
C ASN A 292 -21.20 4.87 -11.14
N LEU A 293 -22.30 5.23 -11.79
CA LEU A 293 -23.58 4.52 -11.73
C LEU A 293 -23.66 3.45 -12.83
#